data_8d9f518761edf2c0d87f1124e0da58c7
#
_entry.id   8d9f518761edf2c0d87f1124e0da58c7
#
_cell.length_a   1.000
_cell.length_b   1.000
_cell.length_c   1.000
_cell.angle_alpha   90.00
_cell.angle_beta   90.00
_cell.angle_gamma   90.00
#
_symmetry.space_group_name_H-M   'P 1'
#
loop_
_entity.id
_entity.type
_entity.pdbx_description
1 polymer ?
#
loop_
_entity_poly.entity_id
_entity_poly.type
_entity_poly.pdbx_seq_one_letter_code
_entity_poly.pdbx_strand_id
1 'polypeptide(L)' 'MIIPAKSLVVENMKRLKNGETAFAESTEVIRLLERDIARENLNVFIDKTPAGCWIIPQKDSTKVME' A
#
# COMPACT_ATOMS: atom_id res chain seq x y z
N MET A 1 23.73 -5.53 0.64
CA MET A 1 23.06 -5.28 -0.63
C MET A 1 21.87 -4.36 -0.42
N ILE A 2 21.71 -3.41 -1.30
CA ILE A 2 20.67 -2.41 -1.17
C ILE A 2 19.50 -2.77 -2.08
N ILE A 3 18.31 -2.80 -1.49
CA ILE A 3 17.10 -3.06 -2.28
C ILE A 3 16.55 -1.71 -2.72
N PRO A 4 16.43 -1.51 -4.04
CA PRO A 4 15.91 -0.23 -4.53
C PRO A 4 14.47 0.01 -4.04
N ALA A 5 14.18 1.26 -3.74
CA ALA A 5 12.83 1.61 -3.31
C ALA A 5 11.80 1.20 -4.33
N LYS A 6 12.15 1.29 -5.59
CA LYS A 6 11.24 0.92 -6.66
C LYS A 6 10.82 -0.54 -6.57
N SER A 7 11.75 -1.43 -6.25
CA SER A 7 11.43 -2.85 -6.10
C SER A 7 10.47 -3.08 -4.94
N LEU A 8 10.68 -2.36 -3.85
CA LEU A 8 9.79 -2.48 -2.69
C LEU A 8 8.39 -1.98 -3.03
N VAL A 9 8.31 -0.92 -3.80
CA VAL A 9 7.02 -0.39 -4.22
C VAL A 9 6.27 -1.42 -5.06
N VAL A 10 6.96 -2.01 -6.04
CA VAL A 10 6.34 -3.00 -6.89
C VAL A 10 5.82 -4.18 -6.08
N GLU A 11 6.64 -4.65 -5.16
CA GLU A 11 6.27 -5.79 -4.33
C GLU A 11 5.07 -5.48 -3.46
N ASN A 12 5.06 -4.30 -2.85
CA ASN A 12 3.95 -3.92 -2.00
C ASN A 12 2.68 -3.70 -2.79
N MET A 13 2.80 -3.15 -3.99
CA MET A 13 1.63 -2.98 -4.84
C MET A 13 1.02 -4.32 -5.21
N LYS A 14 1.86 -5.33 -5.44
CA LYS A 14 1.35 -6.67 -5.72
C LYS A 14 0.54 -7.21 -4.55
N ARG A 15 1.04 -7.00 -3.32
CA ARG A 15 0.31 -7.45 -2.14
C ARG A 15 -1.04 -6.78 -2.05
N LEU A 16 -1.06 -5.47 -2.28
CA LEU A 16 -2.30 -4.73 -2.18
C LEU A 16 -3.31 -5.19 -3.21
N LYS A 17 -2.85 -5.46 -4.42
CA LYS A 17 -3.76 -5.94 -5.46
C LYS A 17 -4.28 -7.33 -5.17
N ASN A 18 -3.54 -8.10 -4.38
CA ASN A 18 -3.98 -9.42 -3.95
C ASN A 18 -4.86 -9.38 -2.71
N GLY A 19 -5.10 -8.20 -2.17
CA GLY A 19 -5.89 -8.08 -0.95
C GLY A 19 -5.09 -8.30 0.31
N GLU A 20 -3.76 -8.20 0.22
CA GLU A 20 -2.88 -8.40 1.38
C GLU A 20 -2.40 -7.07 1.91
N THR A 21 -2.22 -7.01 3.22
CA THR A 21 -1.71 -5.81 3.87
C THR A 21 -0.24 -5.62 3.53
N ALA A 22 0.15 -4.39 3.25
CA ALA A 22 1.54 -4.05 3.00
C ALA A 22 2.08 -3.20 4.13
N PHE A 23 3.39 -3.25 4.34
CA PHE A 23 4.04 -2.46 5.36
C PHE A 23 5.28 -1.80 4.76
N ALA A 24 5.44 -0.51 5.02
CA ALA A 24 6.57 0.24 4.51
C ALA A 24 7.16 1.08 5.63
N GLU A 25 8.49 1.04 5.75
CA GLU A 25 9.19 1.81 6.77
C GLU A 25 9.83 3.08 6.20
N SER A 26 10.19 3.04 4.93
CA SER A 26 10.89 4.15 4.31
C SER A 26 9.91 5.21 3.85
N THR A 27 10.21 6.46 4.16
CA THR A 27 9.38 7.57 3.71
C THR A 27 9.30 7.61 2.19
N GLU A 28 10.41 7.28 1.54
CA GLU A 28 10.42 7.29 0.08
C GLU A 28 9.49 6.23 -0.48
N VAL A 29 9.53 5.03 0.09
CA VAL A 29 8.66 3.96 -0.37
C VAL A 29 7.19 4.31 -0.12
N ILE A 30 6.92 4.88 1.05
CA ILE A 30 5.54 5.27 1.38
C ILE A 30 5.02 6.29 0.38
N ARG A 31 5.85 7.27 0.05
CA ARG A 31 5.43 8.32 -0.88
C ARG A 31 5.15 7.74 -2.27
N LEU A 32 6.02 6.86 -2.72
CA LEU A 32 5.84 6.24 -4.04
C LEU A 32 4.61 5.33 -4.05
N LEU A 33 4.39 4.63 -2.94
CA LEU A 33 3.21 3.79 -2.83
C LEU A 33 1.93 4.62 -2.89
N GLU A 34 1.92 5.74 -2.17
CA GLU A 34 0.74 6.60 -2.17
C GLU A 34 0.45 7.11 -3.57
N ARG A 35 1.50 7.46 -4.31
CA ARG A 35 1.33 7.92 -5.68
C ARG A 35 0.74 6.83 -6.56
N ASP A 36 1.27 5.62 -6.45
CA ASP A 36 0.79 4.52 -7.30
C ASP A 36 -0.63 4.10 -6.90
N ILE A 37 -0.93 4.13 -5.60
CA ILE A 37 -2.26 3.81 -5.12
C ILE A 37 -3.28 4.79 -5.70
N ALA A 38 -2.93 6.06 -5.72
CA ALA A 38 -3.82 7.07 -6.28
C ALA A 38 -3.98 6.90 -7.78
N ARG A 39 -2.87 6.58 -8.44
CA ARG A 39 -2.90 6.43 -9.89
C ARG A 39 -3.76 5.25 -10.31
N GLU A 40 -3.74 4.16 -9.54
CA GLU A 40 -4.48 2.97 -9.88
C GLU A 40 -5.84 2.90 -9.18
N ASN A 41 -6.17 3.94 -8.42
CA ASN A 41 -7.46 4.01 -7.74
C ASN A 41 -7.69 2.85 -6.78
N LEU A 42 -6.64 2.45 -6.10
CA LEU A 42 -6.78 1.40 -5.11
C LEU A 42 -7.43 1.96 -3.85
N ASN A 43 -8.35 1.19 -3.30
CA ASN A 43 -9.04 1.59 -2.08
C ASN A 43 -8.30 1.00 -0.88
N VAL A 44 -7.58 1.83 -0.15
CA VAL A 44 -6.77 1.38 0.98
C VAL A 44 -6.96 2.29 2.16
N PHE A 45 -6.67 1.76 3.33
CA PHE A 45 -6.57 2.53 4.56
C PHE A 45 -5.09 2.59 4.95
N ILE A 46 -4.60 3.78 5.23
CA ILE A 46 -3.19 3.97 5.57
C ILE A 46 -3.08 4.32 7.04
N ASP A 47 -2.37 3.48 7.79
CA ASP A 47 -2.18 3.64 9.22
C ASP A 47 -0.72 3.95 9.49
N LYS A 48 -0.42 5.20 9.79
CA LYS A 48 0.95 5.63 10.06
C LYS A 48 1.28 5.47 11.52
N THR A 49 2.38 4.77 11.78
CA THR A 49 2.86 4.53 13.13
C THR A 49 4.31 4.96 13.24
N PRO A 50 4.84 5.09 14.47
CA PRO A 50 6.27 5.40 14.61
C PRO A 50 7.19 4.36 13.99
N ALA A 51 6.74 3.11 13.91
CA ALA A 51 7.54 2.04 13.33
C ALA A 51 7.48 2.02 11.81
N GLY A 52 6.44 2.59 11.22
CA GLY A 52 6.30 2.58 9.79
C GLY A 52 4.85 2.81 9.39
N CYS A 53 4.53 2.43 8.18
CA CYS A 53 3.22 2.69 7.62
C CYS A 53 2.57 1.39 7.16
N TRP A 54 1.40 1.10 7.69
CA TRP A 54 0.60 -0.05 7.27
C TRP A 54 -0.39 0.39 6.21
N ILE A 55 -0.46 -0.34 5.13
CA ILE A 55 -1.39 -0.05 4.05
C ILE A 55 -2.32 -1.25 3.93
N ILE A 56 -3.58 -1.04 4.30
CA ILE A 56 -4.54 -2.12 4.40
C ILE A 56 -5.55 -2.00 3.28
N PRO A 57 -5.58 -2.97 2.36
CA PRO A 57 -6.52 -2.88 1.25
C PRO A 57 -7.94 -3.01 1.75
N GLN A 58 -8.81 -2.15 1.24
CA GLN A 58 -10.22 -2.16 1.58
C GLN A 58 -10.98 -2.78 0.45
N LYS A 59 -11.91 -3.63 0.78
CA LYS A 59 -12.77 -4.18 -0.25
C LYS A 59 -13.69 -3.11 -0.77
N ASP A 60 -14.01 -3.22 -2.03
CA ASP A 60 -14.99 -2.33 -2.61
C ASP A 60 -16.29 -2.57 -1.89
N SER A 61 -16.72 -1.58 -1.15
CA SER A 61 -17.85 -1.74 -0.26
C SER A 61 -19.18 -1.69 -0.96
N THR A 62 -19.15 -1.60 -2.23
CA THR A 62 -20.43 -1.53 -2.91
C THR A 62 -21.28 -2.71 -2.59
N LYS A 63 -20.82 -3.50 -2.12
CA LYS A 63 -21.59 -4.50 -1.77
C LYS A 63 -22.14 -4.57 -0.57
N VAL A 64 -22.66 -4.49 -0.24
CA VAL A 64 -22.88 -4.51 0.89
C VAL A 64 -23.97 -4.80 1.42
N MET A 65 -24.24 -4.94 1.36
CA MET A 65 -24.87 -5.06 1.71
C MET A 65 -25.33 -5.19 2.28
N GLU A 66 -25.72 -5.32 2.49
CA GLU A 66 -26.16 -5.40 2.85
C GLU A 66 -26.55 -5.52 3.05
#